data_7bea8334a507135eeddb2ae1cb856ef0
#
_entry.id   7bea8334a507135eeddb2ae1cb856ef0
#
_cell.length_a   1.000
_cell.length_b   1.000
_cell.length_c   1.000
_cell.angle_alpha   90.00
_cell.angle_beta   90.00
_cell.angle_gamma   90.00
#
_symmetry.space_group_name_H-M   'P 1'
#
loop_
_entity.id
_entity.type
_entity.pdbx_description
1 polymer ?
#
loop_
_entity_poly.entity_id
_entity_poly.type
_entity_poly.pdbx_seq_one_letter_code
_entity_poly.pdbx_strand_id
1 'polypeptide(L)'
;MKYFEFGQEHPELMVMLHGGGTSYCGMEPTAKEMAKTYHVVLVAYDGFNPNEPETEYKSPMDEAKWLGDYVVEHYSGRMDILYGISYGCRVLMEVLGDERLTITTTIADGMPLHDYPNIRSK
;
A
#
# COMPACT_ATOMS: atom_id res chain seq x y z
N MET A 1 -4.21 1.53 11.42
CA MET A 1 -3.48 1.86 10.18
C MET A 1 -3.27 3.35 10.10
N LYS A 2 -2.08 3.77 9.71
CA LYS A 2 -1.74 5.18 9.54
C LYS A 2 -1.32 5.45 8.11
N TYR A 3 -1.49 6.69 7.68
CA TYR A 3 -1.20 7.12 6.31
C TYR A 3 -0.31 8.36 6.38
N PHE A 4 0.84 8.28 5.70
CA PHE A 4 1.80 9.39 5.63
C PHE A 4 1.81 9.90 4.21
N GLU A 5 1.54 11.18 4.02
CA GLU A 5 1.41 11.75 2.68
C GLU A 5 2.56 12.70 2.36
N PHE A 6 3.08 12.57 1.16
CA PHE A 6 4.17 13.38 0.63
C PHE A 6 3.81 13.82 -0.79
N GLY A 7 4.29 14.99 -1.20
CA GLY A 7 4.10 15.45 -2.57
C GLY A 7 2.65 15.74 -2.93
N GLN A 8 1.87 16.26 -1.99
CA GLN A 8 0.44 16.47 -2.15
C GLN A 8 0.07 17.46 -3.25
N GLU A 9 1.04 18.21 -3.76
CA GLU A 9 0.84 19.13 -4.88
C GLU A 9 0.71 18.42 -6.23
N HIS A 10 1.11 17.15 -6.30
CA HIS A 10 1.05 16.38 -7.55
C HIS A 10 -0.33 15.75 -7.74
N PRO A 11 -0.84 15.67 -8.99
CA PRO A 11 -2.18 15.14 -9.25
C PRO A 11 -2.27 13.62 -9.26
N GLU A 12 -1.18 12.92 -9.55
CA GLU A 12 -1.19 11.45 -9.63
C GLU A 12 -0.91 10.84 -8.27
N LEU A 13 -1.81 9.96 -7.83
CA LEU A 13 -1.74 9.31 -6.52
C LEU A 13 -1.00 7.99 -6.60
N MET A 14 0.02 7.82 -5.77
CA MET A 14 0.76 6.57 -5.60
C MET A 14 0.62 6.08 -4.17
N VAL A 15 0.06 4.89 -3.99
CA VAL A 15 -0.07 4.26 -2.68
C VAL A 15 1.03 3.21 -2.54
N MET A 16 1.78 3.25 -1.43
CA MET A 16 2.92 2.36 -1.19
C MET A 16 2.67 1.47 0.02
N LEU A 17 2.88 0.16 -0.16
CA LEU A 17 2.68 -0.88 0.86
C LEU A 17 4.02 -1.52 1.22
N HIS A 18 4.46 -1.34 2.47
CA HIS A 18 5.77 -1.81 2.91
C HIS A 18 5.81 -3.32 3.17
N GLY A 19 7.04 -3.87 3.26
CA GLY A 19 7.26 -5.27 3.58
C GLY A 19 7.07 -5.59 5.06
N GLY A 20 6.91 -6.87 5.38
CA GLY A 20 6.65 -7.32 6.75
C GLY A 20 7.86 -7.31 7.66
N GLY A 21 9.07 -7.41 7.09
CA GLY A 21 10.30 -7.41 7.87
C GLY A 21 10.76 -6.03 8.31
N THR A 22 10.09 -4.97 7.82
CA THR A 22 10.39 -3.59 8.16
C THR A 22 9.09 -2.85 8.42
N SER A 23 9.20 -1.68 9.03
CA SER A 23 8.05 -0.78 9.15
C SER A 23 7.99 0.13 7.94
N TYR A 24 6.97 1.01 7.91
CA TYR A 24 6.90 2.05 6.89
C TYR A 24 8.18 2.90 6.84
N CYS A 25 8.89 3.00 7.97
CA CYS A 25 10.12 3.80 8.05
C CYS A 25 11.19 3.34 7.07
N GLY A 26 11.25 2.03 6.78
CA GLY A 26 12.20 1.49 5.79
C GLY A 26 11.86 1.90 4.38
N MET A 27 10.61 2.22 4.10
CA MET A 27 10.16 2.66 2.77
C MET A 27 10.11 4.17 2.64
N GLU A 28 10.22 4.91 3.74
CA GLU A 28 10.09 6.36 3.73
C GLU A 28 11.06 7.07 2.78
N PRO A 29 12.36 6.70 2.71
CA PRO A 29 13.26 7.34 1.74
C PRO A 29 12.79 7.17 0.30
N THR A 30 12.28 5.99 -0.06
CA THR A 30 11.74 5.75 -1.39
C THR A 30 10.48 6.57 -1.63
N ALA A 31 9.61 6.67 -0.62
CA ALA A 31 8.39 7.47 -0.72
C ALA A 31 8.72 8.93 -0.96
N LYS A 32 9.71 9.47 -0.26
CA LYS A 32 10.14 10.86 -0.45
C LYS A 32 10.73 11.10 -1.83
N GLU A 33 11.43 10.12 -2.38
CA GLU A 33 11.96 10.21 -3.75
C GLU A 33 10.81 10.22 -4.77
N MET A 34 9.84 9.33 -4.60
CA MET A 34 8.67 9.27 -5.49
C MET A 34 7.81 10.53 -5.37
N ALA A 35 7.84 11.18 -4.23
CA ALA A 35 7.07 12.41 -3.98
C ALA A 35 7.54 13.60 -4.82
N LYS A 36 8.67 13.47 -5.49
CA LYS A 36 9.13 14.48 -6.46
C LYS A 36 8.26 14.47 -7.71
N THR A 37 7.54 13.39 -7.96
CA THR A 37 6.72 13.21 -9.17
C THR A 37 5.27 12.93 -8.84
N TYR A 38 4.98 12.26 -7.72
CA TYR A 38 3.65 11.79 -7.36
C TYR A 38 3.21 12.30 -6.00
N HIS A 39 1.89 12.32 -5.81
CA HIS A 39 1.31 12.44 -4.48
C HIS A 39 1.38 11.03 -3.86
N VAL A 40 2.27 10.83 -2.89
CA VAL A 40 2.52 9.52 -2.29
C VAL A 40 1.76 9.37 -0.98
N VAL A 41 1.05 8.24 -0.83
CA VAL A 41 0.47 7.82 0.44
C VAL A 41 1.24 6.56 0.87
N LEU A 42 2.05 6.70 1.91
CA LEU A 42 2.78 5.59 2.50
C LEU A 42 1.95 5.01 3.64
N VAL A 43 1.58 3.74 3.52
CA VAL A 43 0.72 3.08 4.48
C VAL A 43 1.55 2.41 5.56
N ALA A 44 1.20 2.63 6.83
CA ALA A 44 1.79 1.93 7.97
C ALA A 44 0.76 0.99 8.57
N TYR A 45 1.01 -0.33 8.50
CA TYR A 45 0.09 -1.33 9.03
C TYR A 45 0.05 -1.30 10.55
N ASP A 46 -1.10 -1.64 11.11
CA ASP A 46 -1.21 -1.87 12.55
C ASP A 46 -0.27 -3.01 12.96
N GLY A 47 0.34 -2.88 14.13
CA GLY A 47 1.30 -3.86 14.62
C GLY A 47 2.72 -3.68 14.09
N PHE A 48 2.89 -2.93 12.99
CA PHE A 48 4.20 -2.68 12.39
C PHE A 48 4.62 -1.21 12.48
N ASN A 49 3.81 -0.36 13.11
CA ASN A 49 4.11 1.05 13.26
C ASN A 49 4.83 1.29 14.59
N PRO A 50 6.12 1.68 14.57
CA PRO A 50 6.86 1.89 15.82
C PRO A 50 6.32 3.07 16.66
N ASN A 51 5.54 3.96 16.06
CA ASN A 51 4.92 5.08 16.76
C ASN A 51 3.61 4.69 17.45
N GLU A 52 3.10 3.51 17.14
CA GLU A 52 1.86 2.98 17.71
C GLU A 52 2.03 1.50 18.07
N PRO A 53 2.94 1.19 19.02
CA PRO A 53 3.26 -0.21 19.35
C PRO A 53 2.11 -0.97 19.97
N GLU A 54 1.10 -0.28 20.48
CA GLU A 54 -0.09 -0.88 21.07
C GLU A 54 -1.09 -1.39 20.02
N THR A 55 -0.93 -1.01 18.75
CA THR A 55 -1.82 -1.51 17.70
C THR A 55 -1.47 -2.96 17.37
N GLU A 56 -2.45 -3.69 16.90
CA GLU A 56 -2.31 -5.11 16.58
C GLU A 56 -2.64 -5.37 15.12
N TYR A 57 -1.72 -6.03 14.43
CA TYR A 57 -1.94 -6.45 13.06
C TYR A 57 -2.99 -7.55 13.00
N LYS A 58 -3.99 -7.40 12.16
CA LYS A 58 -5.05 -8.40 12.02
C LYS A 58 -4.80 -9.37 10.87
N SER A 59 -4.85 -8.86 9.64
CA SER A 59 -4.65 -9.69 8.46
C SER A 59 -4.48 -8.81 7.22
N PRO A 60 -3.95 -9.36 6.11
CA PRO A 60 -3.92 -8.61 4.85
C PRO A 60 -5.30 -8.17 4.40
N MET A 61 -6.34 -8.98 4.65
CA MET A 61 -7.71 -8.65 4.27
C MET A 61 -8.23 -7.44 5.03
N ASP A 62 -7.97 -7.37 6.34
CA ASP A 62 -8.39 -6.25 7.16
C ASP A 62 -7.66 -4.97 6.76
N GLU A 63 -6.35 -5.06 6.56
CA GLU A 63 -5.54 -3.91 6.15
C GLU A 63 -6.00 -3.38 4.79
N ALA A 64 -6.28 -4.29 3.85
CA ALA A 64 -6.76 -3.92 2.53
C ALA A 64 -8.13 -3.24 2.59
N LYS A 65 -9.01 -3.73 3.46
CA LYS A 65 -10.33 -3.13 3.63
C LYS A 65 -10.22 -1.70 4.14
N TRP A 66 -9.40 -1.48 5.14
CA TRP A 66 -9.22 -0.13 5.70
C TRP A 66 -8.58 0.81 4.68
N LEU A 67 -7.61 0.33 3.92
CA LEU A 67 -7.03 1.12 2.85
C LEU A 67 -8.08 1.48 1.79
N GLY A 68 -8.90 0.50 1.40
CA GLY A 68 -10.00 0.75 0.46
C GLY A 68 -10.95 1.82 0.96
N ASP A 69 -11.34 1.73 2.24
CA ASP A 69 -12.21 2.74 2.86
C ASP A 69 -11.57 4.13 2.81
N TYR A 70 -10.28 4.21 3.10
CA TYR A 70 -9.54 5.47 3.07
C TYR A 70 -9.50 6.09 1.67
N VAL A 71 -9.20 5.26 0.67
CA VAL A 71 -9.12 5.73 -0.73
C VAL A 71 -10.50 6.16 -1.25
N VAL A 72 -11.55 5.43 -0.90
CA VAL A 72 -12.91 5.81 -1.26
C VAL A 72 -13.27 7.15 -0.64
N GLU A 73 -12.96 7.33 0.64
CA GLU A 73 -13.31 8.55 1.37
C GLU A 73 -12.53 9.78 0.90
N HIS A 74 -11.24 9.63 0.69
CA HIS A 74 -10.35 10.78 0.42
C HIS A 74 -10.02 10.99 -1.05
N TYR A 75 -10.14 9.97 -1.91
CA TYR A 75 -9.71 10.01 -3.31
C TYR A 75 -10.74 9.46 -4.28
N SER A 76 -11.98 9.36 -3.84
CA SER A 76 -13.09 8.89 -4.68
C SER A 76 -12.86 7.49 -5.25
N GLY A 77 -12.10 6.67 -4.54
CA GLY A 77 -11.82 5.30 -4.94
C GLY A 77 -10.77 5.15 -6.04
N ARG A 78 -9.99 6.20 -6.34
CA ARG A 78 -9.02 6.17 -7.43
C ARG A 78 -7.59 6.24 -6.93
N MET A 79 -6.73 5.37 -7.49
CA MET A 79 -5.28 5.48 -7.35
C MET A 79 -4.65 5.27 -8.72
N ASP A 80 -3.62 6.07 -9.02
CA ASP A 80 -2.91 5.94 -10.29
C ASP A 80 -1.90 4.80 -10.24
N ILE A 81 -1.20 4.65 -9.11
CA ILE A 81 -0.21 3.60 -8.91
C ILE A 81 -0.41 2.97 -7.53
N LEU A 82 -0.49 1.64 -7.51
CA LEU A 82 -0.45 0.85 -6.27
C LEU A 82 0.85 0.04 -6.29
N TYR A 83 1.73 0.32 -5.33
CA TYR A 83 3.02 -0.33 -5.21
C TYR A 83 3.10 -1.14 -3.93
N GLY A 84 3.55 -2.40 -4.03
CA GLY A 84 3.78 -3.24 -2.86
C GLY A 84 5.09 -3.99 -2.99
N ILE A 85 5.81 -4.14 -1.89
CA ILE A 85 7.07 -4.87 -1.87
C ILE A 85 6.98 -6.03 -0.89
N SER A 86 7.45 -7.22 -1.31
CA SER A 86 7.52 -8.42 -0.48
C SER A 86 6.17 -8.71 0.18
N TYR A 87 6.08 -8.67 1.51
CA TYR A 87 4.82 -8.90 2.24
C TYR A 87 3.73 -7.89 1.84
N GLY A 88 4.11 -6.68 1.46
CA GLY A 88 3.15 -5.68 0.96
C GLY A 88 2.36 -6.16 -0.25
N CYS A 89 2.91 -7.13 -1.00
CA CYS A 89 2.20 -7.73 -2.13
C CYS A 89 0.98 -8.53 -1.68
N ARG A 90 0.97 -9.05 -0.46
CA ARG A 90 -0.19 -9.78 0.07
C ARG A 90 -1.36 -8.84 0.30
N VAL A 91 -1.08 -7.68 0.87
CA VAL A 91 -2.09 -6.63 1.04
C VAL A 91 -2.54 -6.10 -0.32
N LEU A 92 -1.58 -5.89 -1.22
CA LEU A 92 -1.83 -5.42 -2.58
C LEU A 92 -2.83 -6.34 -3.31
N MET A 93 -2.65 -7.65 -3.21
CA MET A 93 -3.55 -8.61 -3.87
C MET A 93 -4.97 -8.50 -3.35
N GLU A 94 -5.12 -8.30 -2.04
CA GLU A 94 -6.46 -8.12 -1.46
C GLU A 94 -7.07 -6.78 -1.90
N VAL A 95 -6.24 -5.73 -2.01
CA VAL A 95 -6.71 -4.42 -2.49
C VAL A 95 -7.23 -4.51 -3.93
N LEU A 96 -6.55 -5.30 -4.77
CA LEU A 96 -6.99 -5.50 -6.17
C LEU A 96 -8.37 -6.15 -6.26
N GLY A 97 -8.79 -6.87 -5.23
CA GLY A 97 -10.11 -7.48 -5.17
C GLY A 97 -11.23 -6.52 -4.74
N ASP A 98 -10.89 -5.30 -4.36
CA ASP A 98 -11.89 -4.31 -3.91
C ASP A 98 -12.51 -3.62 -5.12
N GLU A 99 -13.77 -3.96 -5.41
CA GLU A 99 -14.48 -3.47 -6.60
C GLU A 99 -14.78 -1.97 -6.55
N ARG A 100 -14.66 -1.34 -5.38
CA ARG A 100 -14.88 0.10 -5.24
C ARG A 100 -13.72 0.92 -5.79
N LEU A 101 -12.57 0.27 -6.02
CA LEU A 101 -11.32 0.96 -6.38
C LEU A 101 -11.03 0.87 -7.87
N THR A 102 -10.54 1.98 -8.42
CA THR A 102 -10.00 2.05 -9.78
C THR A 102 -8.50 2.28 -9.68
N ILE A 103 -7.71 1.30 -10.15
CA ILE A 103 -6.25 1.33 -10.04
C ILE A 103 -5.68 1.26 -11.45
N THR A 104 -4.95 2.29 -11.87
CA THR A 104 -4.42 2.37 -13.23
C THR A 104 -3.22 1.46 -13.42
N THR A 105 -2.26 1.49 -12.48
CA THR A 105 -1.02 0.70 -12.58
C THR A 105 -0.74 0.03 -11.25
N THR A 106 -0.36 -1.24 -11.31
CA THR A 106 0.00 -2.02 -10.11
C THR A 106 1.43 -2.54 -10.26
N ILE A 107 2.25 -2.33 -9.22
CA ILE A 107 3.63 -2.79 -9.19
C ILE A 107 3.81 -3.69 -7.96
N ALA A 108 4.07 -4.98 -8.19
CA ALA A 108 4.31 -5.97 -7.15
C ALA A 108 5.78 -6.39 -7.21
N ASP A 109 6.57 -5.93 -6.23
CA ASP A 109 8.01 -6.13 -6.21
C ASP A 109 8.37 -7.22 -5.19
N GLY A 110 9.03 -8.30 -5.67
CA GLY A 110 9.42 -9.41 -4.82
C GLY A 110 8.25 -10.22 -4.30
N MET A 111 7.20 -10.38 -5.12
CA MET A 111 6.00 -11.10 -4.76
C MET A 111 6.27 -12.58 -4.51
N PRO A 112 5.83 -13.16 -3.36
CA PRO A 112 5.97 -14.59 -3.12
C PRO A 112 4.90 -15.38 -3.88
N LEU A 113 5.20 -15.77 -5.12
CA LEU A 113 4.24 -16.39 -6.05
C LEU A 113 3.62 -17.68 -5.54
N HIS A 114 4.33 -18.41 -4.68
CA HIS A 114 3.81 -19.67 -4.13
C HIS A 114 2.60 -19.44 -3.19
N ASP A 115 2.41 -18.23 -2.69
CA ASP A 115 1.25 -17.88 -1.87
C ASP A 115 0.03 -17.54 -2.74
N TYR A 116 0.21 -17.43 -4.06
CA TYR A 116 -0.82 -17.03 -5.01
C TYR A 116 -0.78 -17.95 -6.23
N PRO A 117 -1.29 -19.19 -6.09
CA PRO A 117 -1.13 -20.21 -7.14
C PRO A 117 -1.79 -19.85 -8.47
N ASN A 118 -2.73 -18.91 -8.48
CA ASN A 118 -3.42 -18.47 -9.69
C ASN A 118 -2.66 -17.37 -10.44
N ILE A 119 -1.58 -16.88 -9.88
CA ILE A 119 -0.76 -15.84 -10.52
C ILE A 119 0.34 -16.53 -11.32
N ARG A 120 0.48 -16.13 -12.56
CA ARG A 120 1.48 -16.70 -13.45
C ARG A 120 2.69 -15.80 -13.55
N SER A 121 3.87 -16.41 -13.44
CA SER A 121 5.13 -15.74 -13.70
C SER A 121 5.23 -15.44 -15.20
N LYS A 122 5.79 -14.28 -15.50
CA LYS A 122 6.02 -13.89 -16.89
C LYS A 122 7.47 -13.55 -17.10
#